data_6e4088bb37d23d5a42ad4c5001ce8997
#
_entry.id   6e4088bb37d23d5a42ad4c5001ce8997
#
_cell.length_a   1.000
_cell.length_b   1.000
_cell.length_c   1.000
_cell.angle_alpha   90.00
_cell.angle_beta   90.00
_cell.angle_gamma   90.00
#
_symmetry.space_group_name_H-M   'P 1'
#
loop_
_entity.id
_entity.type
_entity.pdbx_description
1 polymer ?
#
loop_
_entity_poly.entity_id
_entity_poly.type
_entity_poly.pdbx_seq_one_letter_code
_entity_poly.pdbx_strand_id
1 'polypeptide(L)'
;MVLSLRFNHGSRVFRSIRDKFEEMISDISFLKTEGGNTQTSERKSIEVIKSVLDGLGLKYSEAGSQQSKDFRSVYKNVKSLGINIEIKKTNGLTVYFNDTLPTEDIYYIIFVMGKEYKVKDNILPQVIFINGSDLIGPDKTLLREYQEDINYLKDKWGRKKCFGKANEFTNFS
;
A
#
# COMPACT_ATOMS: atom_id res chain seq x y z
N MET A 1 -9.33 -15.54 -7.84
CA MET A 1 -10.59 -14.77 -8.05
C MET A 1 -10.33 -13.33 -7.67
N VAL A 2 -10.30 -12.43 -8.64
CA VAL A 2 -10.05 -11.02 -8.39
C VAL A 2 -11.39 -10.34 -8.16
N LEU A 3 -11.59 -9.73 -6.99
CA LEU A 3 -12.77 -8.91 -6.69
C LEU A 3 -12.64 -7.59 -7.47
N SER A 4 -13.41 -7.48 -8.56
CA SER A 4 -13.51 -6.26 -9.36
C SER A 4 -14.42 -5.26 -8.64
N LEU A 5 -13.84 -4.35 -7.87
CA LEU A 5 -14.54 -3.18 -7.37
C LEU A 5 -14.65 -2.12 -8.48
N ARG A 6 -15.79 -1.43 -8.55
CA ARG A 6 -16.07 -0.41 -9.56
C ARG A 6 -15.07 0.74 -9.48
N PHE A 7 -14.21 0.85 -10.47
CA PHE A 7 -13.22 1.92 -10.56
C PHE A 7 -13.85 3.22 -11.06
N ASN A 8 -13.75 4.26 -10.27
CA ASN A 8 -13.98 5.61 -10.72
C ASN A 8 -12.87 6.06 -11.70
N HIS A 9 -13.16 7.03 -12.54
CA HIS A 9 -12.46 7.51 -13.74
C HIS A 9 -10.94 7.75 -13.63
N GLY A 10 -10.33 7.58 -12.49
CA GLY A 10 -8.92 7.91 -12.22
C GLY A 10 -7.91 7.00 -12.85
N SER A 11 -8.29 5.86 -13.46
CA SER A 11 -7.16 5.09 -13.88
C SER A 11 -7.38 4.01 -14.94
N ARG A 12 -7.43 4.46 -16.15
CA ARG A 12 -7.07 3.59 -17.26
C ARG A 12 -5.69 2.96 -17.05
N VAL A 13 -4.76 3.73 -16.47
CA VAL A 13 -3.41 3.28 -16.12
C VAL A 13 -3.46 2.17 -15.07
N PHE A 14 -4.16 2.38 -13.95
CA PHE A 14 -4.25 1.36 -12.89
C PHE A 14 -4.95 0.08 -13.34
N ARG A 15 -5.99 0.21 -14.16
CA ARG A 15 -6.66 -0.92 -14.78
C ARG A 15 -5.71 -1.70 -15.71
N SER A 16 -4.94 -0.99 -16.55
CA SER A 16 -3.94 -1.63 -17.41
C SER A 16 -2.88 -2.37 -16.61
N ILE A 17 -2.48 -1.83 -15.44
CA ILE A 17 -1.53 -2.50 -14.54
C ILE A 17 -2.14 -3.80 -14.00
N ARG A 18 -3.39 -3.76 -13.54
CA ARG A 18 -4.11 -4.97 -13.10
C ARG A 18 -4.19 -6.02 -14.21
N ASP A 19 -4.68 -5.62 -15.36
CA ASP A 19 -4.90 -6.54 -16.49
C ASP A 19 -3.58 -7.17 -16.94
N LYS A 20 -2.49 -6.39 -16.97
CA LYS A 20 -1.16 -6.89 -17.28
C LYS A 20 -0.59 -7.79 -16.19
N PHE A 21 -0.84 -7.47 -14.91
CA PHE A 21 -0.47 -8.32 -13.81
C PHE A 21 -1.16 -9.69 -13.92
N GLU A 22 -2.47 -9.72 -14.17
CA GLU A 22 -3.24 -10.96 -14.34
C GLU A 22 -2.75 -11.80 -15.53
N GLU A 23 -2.30 -11.16 -16.61
CA GLU A 23 -1.69 -11.83 -17.76
C GLU A 23 -0.34 -12.48 -17.41
N MET A 24 0.50 -11.78 -16.65
CA MET A 24 1.88 -12.20 -16.36
C MET A 24 1.99 -13.16 -15.18
N ILE A 25 1.12 -13.04 -14.19
CA ILE A 25 1.23 -13.70 -12.90
C ILE A 25 -0.03 -14.53 -12.61
N SER A 26 0.09 -15.83 -12.77
CA SER A 26 -1.00 -16.78 -12.47
C SER A 26 -1.02 -17.24 -11.02
N ASP A 27 0.12 -17.21 -10.33
CA ASP A 27 0.28 -17.64 -8.94
C ASP A 27 1.22 -16.69 -8.21
N ILE A 28 0.87 -16.32 -6.99
CA ILE A 28 1.67 -15.46 -6.11
C ILE A 28 2.34 -16.19 -4.95
N SER A 29 2.25 -17.52 -4.91
CA SER A 29 2.80 -18.33 -3.82
C SER A 29 4.31 -18.16 -3.65
N PHE A 30 5.03 -17.87 -4.74
CA PHE A 30 6.47 -17.59 -4.70
C PHE A 30 6.84 -16.32 -3.89
N LEU A 31 5.87 -15.46 -3.62
CA LEU A 31 6.05 -14.29 -2.74
C LEU A 31 5.94 -14.66 -1.26
N LYS A 32 5.49 -15.88 -0.94
CA LYS A 32 5.43 -16.36 0.43
C LYS A 32 6.85 -16.51 0.98
N THR A 33 7.13 -15.90 2.10
CA THR A 33 8.44 -16.00 2.74
C THR A 33 8.48 -17.20 3.68
N GLU A 34 9.45 -18.06 3.48
CA GLU A 34 9.88 -19.00 4.49
C GLU A 34 10.83 -18.28 5.46
N GLY A 35 10.56 -18.38 6.77
CA GLY A 35 11.52 -17.94 7.79
C GLY A 35 11.54 -16.49 8.19
N GLY A 36 10.45 -15.73 8.09
CA GLY A 36 10.26 -14.47 8.86
C GLY A 36 10.97 -13.21 8.34
N ASN A 37 11.64 -13.24 7.19
CA ASN A 37 12.26 -12.03 6.61
C ASN A 37 11.26 -11.21 5.78
N THR A 38 10.55 -10.30 6.44
CA THR A 38 9.53 -9.44 5.84
C THR A 38 10.12 -8.51 4.77
N GLN A 39 11.30 -7.95 4.96
CA GLN A 39 11.92 -7.01 4.03
C GLN A 39 12.22 -7.64 2.67
N THR A 40 12.73 -8.86 2.63
CA THR A 40 13.00 -9.58 1.37
C THR A 40 11.71 -9.84 0.60
N SER A 41 10.64 -10.14 1.33
CA SER A 41 9.34 -10.41 0.75
C SER A 41 8.66 -9.16 0.20
N GLU A 42 8.80 -8.02 0.86
CA GLU A 42 8.32 -6.73 0.38
C GLU A 42 9.03 -6.35 -0.92
N ARG A 43 10.36 -6.46 -0.97
CA ARG A 43 11.15 -6.20 -2.19
C ARG A 43 10.69 -7.04 -3.37
N LYS A 44 10.41 -8.34 -3.18
CA LYS A 44 9.90 -9.19 -4.24
C LYS A 44 8.56 -8.70 -4.79
N SER A 45 7.65 -8.24 -3.95
CA SER A 45 6.36 -7.68 -4.39
C SER A 45 6.54 -6.40 -5.20
N ILE A 46 7.47 -5.53 -4.80
CA ILE A 46 7.85 -4.32 -5.54
C ILE A 46 8.43 -4.68 -6.91
N GLU A 47 9.37 -5.62 -6.98
CA GLU A 47 9.98 -6.06 -8.25
C GLU A 47 8.96 -6.66 -9.22
N VAL A 48 7.98 -7.41 -8.72
CA VAL A 48 6.87 -7.94 -9.55
C VAL A 48 6.08 -6.79 -10.18
N ILE A 49 5.66 -5.80 -9.40
CA ILE A 49 4.91 -4.67 -9.93
C ILE A 49 5.78 -3.83 -10.87
N LYS A 50 7.06 -3.63 -10.55
CA LYS A 50 8.02 -2.98 -11.43
C LYS A 50 8.08 -3.64 -12.81
N SER A 51 8.20 -4.97 -12.86
CA SER A 51 8.17 -5.71 -14.11
C SER A 51 6.89 -5.51 -14.92
N VAL A 52 5.74 -5.38 -14.24
CA VAL A 52 4.46 -5.06 -14.89
C VAL A 52 4.45 -3.65 -15.46
N LEU A 53 4.94 -2.65 -14.68
CA LEU A 53 5.02 -1.25 -15.14
C LEU A 53 5.93 -1.13 -16.35
N ASP A 54 7.10 -1.76 -16.30
CA ASP A 54 8.08 -1.78 -17.40
C ASP A 54 7.51 -2.47 -18.64
N GLY A 55 6.83 -3.60 -18.47
CA GLY A 55 6.15 -4.34 -19.54
C GLY A 55 5.03 -3.53 -20.24
N LEU A 56 4.45 -2.55 -19.56
CA LEU A 56 3.48 -1.60 -20.12
C LEU A 56 4.13 -0.34 -20.71
N GLY A 57 5.45 -0.18 -20.56
CA GLY A 57 6.17 1.02 -20.95
C GLY A 57 5.75 2.26 -20.15
N LEU A 58 5.37 2.07 -18.89
CA LEU A 58 5.00 3.16 -17.99
C LEU A 58 6.25 3.82 -17.42
N LYS A 59 6.18 5.13 -17.24
CA LYS A 59 7.21 5.91 -16.54
C LYS A 59 6.78 6.13 -15.10
N TYR A 60 7.72 6.07 -14.18
CA TYR A 60 7.48 6.24 -12.74
C TYR A 60 8.77 6.66 -12.03
N SER A 61 8.65 7.13 -10.81
CA SER A 61 9.76 7.25 -9.87
C SER A 61 9.54 6.31 -8.69
N GLU A 62 10.59 5.59 -8.30
CA GLU A 62 10.57 4.76 -7.09
C GLU A 62 10.75 5.66 -5.87
N ALA A 63 10.02 5.37 -4.80
CA ALA A 63 10.22 6.05 -3.53
C ALA A 63 11.42 5.47 -2.79
N GLY A 64 12.19 6.34 -2.14
CA GLY A 64 13.24 5.88 -1.21
C GLY A 64 12.65 5.20 0.02
N SER A 65 13.47 4.43 0.73
CA SER A 65 13.12 3.83 2.03
C SER A 65 12.63 4.91 2.99
N GLN A 66 11.49 4.73 3.63
CA GLN A 66 10.80 5.65 4.54
C GLN A 66 9.76 6.60 3.89
N GLN A 67 9.32 6.33 2.67
CA GLN A 67 8.28 7.11 2.03
C GLN A 67 7.00 6.28 1.87
N SER A 68 5.85 6.93 2.04
CA SER A 68 4.52 6.30 2.04
C SER A 68 3.99 5.82 0.69
N LYS A 69 4.82 5.84 -0.36
CA LYS A 69 4.39 5.50 -1.73
C LYS A 69 5.53 4.78 -2.41
N ASP A 70 5.30 3.56 -2.90
CA ASP A 70 6.34 2.77 -3.57
C ASP A 70 6.64 3.27 -4.98
N PHE A 71 5.59 3.65 -5.73
CA PHE A 71 5.72 4.25 -7.06
C PHE A 71 4.98 5.58 -7.13
N ARG A 72 5.67 6.60 -7.64
CA ARG A 72 5.14 7.96 -7.79
C ARG A 72 4.99 8.33 -9.24
N SER A 73 3.96 9.14 -9.51
CA SER A 73 3.72 9.71 -10.84
C SER A 73 3.79 8.67 -11.95
N VAL A 74 3.12 7.53 -11.77
CA VAL A 74 3.07 6.47 -12.78
C VAL A 74 2.18 6.93 -13.93
N TYR A 75 2.73 7.05 -15.14
CA TYR A 75 2.02 7.56 -16.32
C TYR A 75 2.52 6.92 -17.62
N LYS A 76 1.70 6.94 -18.66
CA LYS A 76 2.07 6.45 -19.99
C LYS A 76 2.65 7.54 -20.89
N ASN A 77 2.11 8.74 -20.81
CA ASN A 77 2.60 9.88 -21.57
C ASN A 77 2.52 11.17 -20.73
N VAL A 78 3.32 12.17 -21.08
CA VAL A 78 3.49 13.42 -20.31
C VAL A 78 2.19 14.21 -20.12
N LYS A 79 1.17 13.97 -20.94
CA LYS A 79 -0.14 14.65 -20.85
C LYS A 79 -1.11 13.96 -19.89
N SER A 80 -0.80 12.77 -19.39
CA SER A 80 -1.63 12.07 -18.44
C SER A 80 -1.28 12.43 -17.01
N LEU A 81 -2.28 12.66 -16.16
CA LEU A 81 -2.07 12.75 -14.72
C LEU A 81 -1.49 11.41 -14.23
N GLY A 82 -0.30 11.47 -13.67
CA GLY A 82 0.34 10.33 -13.04
C GLY A 82 -0.41 9.90 -11.78
N ILE A 83 -0.42 8.61 -11.50
CA ILE A 83 -0.98 8.05 -10.28
C ILE A 83 0.12 7.65 -9.32
N ASN A 84 -0.19 7.65 -8.03
CA ASN A 84 0.71 7.13 -7.00
C ASN A 84 0.22 5.74 -6.59
N ILE A 85 1.15 4.82 -6.41
CA ILE A 85 0.85 3.44 -6.04
C ILE A 85 1.59 3.10 -4.75
N GLU A 86 0.89 2.45 -3.83
CA GLU A 86 1.45 1.87 -2.61
C GLU A 86 1.16 0.37 -2.60
N ILE A 87 2.18 -0.42 -2.26
CA ILE A 87 2.09 -1.87 -2.17
C ILE A 87 1.97 -2.26 -0.70
N LYS A 88 0.99 -3.09 -0.40
CA LYS A 88 0.81 -3.68 0.92
C LYS A 88 0.84 -5.20 0.83
N LYS A 89 1.28 -5.83 1.90
CA LYS A 89 1.30 -7.27 2.02
C LYS A 89 0.73 -7.73 3.35
N THR A 90 -0.09 -8.77 3.31
CA THR A 90 -0.66 -9.39 4.50
C THR A 90 -0.79 -10.91 4.32
N ASN A 91 -0.76 -11.63 5.40
CA ASN A 91 -1.08 -13.07 5.39
C ASN A 91 -2.57 -13.33 5.66
N GLY A 92 -3.31 -12.33 6.13
CA GLY A 92 -4.70 -12.48 6.58
C GLY A 92 -5.63 -11.41 6.01
N LEU A 93 -6.73 -11.17 6.71
CA LEU A 93 -7.76 -10.19 6.32
C LEU A 93 -7.45 -8.75 6.77
N THR A 94 -6.41 -8.57 7.60
CA THR A 94 -6.05 -7.25 8.13
C THR A 94 -4.85 -6.71 7.40
N VAL A 95 -4.96 -5.49 6.89
CA VAL A 95 -3.88 -4.73 6.28
C VAL A 95 -3.45 -3.64 7.27
N TYR A 96 -2.15 -3.55 7.55
CA TYR A 96 -1.61 -2.56 8.45
C TYR A 96 -1.06 -1.35 7.68
N PHE A 97 -1.45 -0.17 8.13
CA PHE A 97 -0.94 1.12 7.66
C PHE A 97 -0.12 1.73 8.80
N ASN A 98 1.15 1.32 8.90
CA ASN A 98 1.99 1.57 10.10
C ASN A 98 2.08 3.04 10.48
N ASP A 99 2.51 3.89 9.55
CA ASP A 99 2.82 5.30 9.83
C ASP A 99 1.89 6.28 9.14
N THR A 100 1.05 5.80 8.23
CA THR A 100 0.16 6.63 7.41
C THR A 100 -1.19 5.97 7.26
N LEU A 101 -2.24 6.74 7.44
CA LEU A 101 -3.59 6.28 7.11
C LEU A 101 -3.75 6.14 5.59
N PRO A 102 -4.67 5.28 5.10
CA PRO A 102 -4.99 5.24 3.68
C PRO A 102 -5.51 6.60 3.22
N THR A 103 -5.10 7.02 2.02
CA THR A 103 -5.49 8.29 1.42
C THR A 103 -6.22 8.08 0.11
N GLU A 104 -7.14 8.99 -0.23
CA GLU A 104 -8.02 8.87 -1.38
C GLU A 104 -7.32 8.90 -2.73
N ASP A 105 -6.18 9.59 -2.80
CA ASP A 105 -5.41 9.85 -4.01
C ASP A 105 -4.36 8.78 -4.33
N ILE A 106 -4.25 7.75 -3.49
CA ILE A 106 -3.32 6.64 -3.68
C ILE A 106 -4.07 5.41 -4.20
N TYR A 107 -3.42 4.66 -5.07
CA TYR A 107 -3.85 3.35 -5.53
C TYR A 107 -3.07 2.28 -4.79
N TYR A 108 -3.79 1.32 -4.22
CA TYR A 108 -3.22 0.26 -3.40
C TYR A 108 -3.23 -1.06 -4.16
N ILE A 109 -2.09 -1.76 -4.11
CA ILE A 109 -1.97 -3.14 -4.57
C ILE A 109 -1.66 -3.99 -3.33
N ILE A 110 -2.63 -4.82 -2.91
CA ILE A 110 -2.55 -5.55 -1.66
C ILE A 110 -2.35 -7.04 -1.98
N PHE A 111 -1.19 -7.56 -1.62
CA PHE A 111 -0.88 -8.98 -1.71
C PHE A 111 -1.37 -9.69 -0.46
N VAL A 112 -2.42 -10.49 -0.59
CA VAL A 112 -2.91 -11.38 0.46
C VAL A 112 -2.28 -12.74 0.23
N MET A 113 -1.34 -13.15 1.09
CA MET A 113 -0.55 -14.36 0.91
C MET A 113 -1.28 -15.65 1.30
N GLY A 114 -2.45 -15.47 1.93
CA GLY A 114 -3.24 -16.59 2.43
C GLY A 114 -2.80 -17.06 3.82
N LYS A 115 -3.74 -17.65 4.52
CA LYS A 115 -3.53 -18.24 5.85
C LYS A 115 -4.44 -19.43 6.05
N GLU A 116 -3.85 -20.51 6.52
CA GLU A 116 -4.58 -21.69 6.92
C GLU A 116 -5.03 -21.58 8.37
N TYR A 117 -6.27 -21.93 8.64
CA TYR A 117 -6.84 -21.96 9.99
C TYR A 117 -7.37 -23.35 10.30
N LYS A 118 -7.20 -23.80 11.53
CA LYS A 118 -7.69 -25.12 11.97
C LYS A 118 -9.21 -25.21 12.08
N VAL A 119 -9.89 -24.10 12.27
CA VAL A 119 -11.33 -24.04 12.65
C VAL A 119 -12.14 -23.07 11.78
N LYS A 120 -11.50 -22.32 10.89
CA LYS A 120 -12.14 -21.32 10.02
C LYS A 120 -11.80 -21.60 8.58
N ASP A 121 -12.57 -21.00 7.68
CA ASP A 121 -12.23 -21.02 6.25
C ASP A 121 -10.84 -20.45 6.01
N ASN A 122 -10.07 -21.14 5.17
CA ASN A 122 -8.75 -20.71 4.80
C ASN A 122 -8.82 -19.44 3.95
N ILE A 123 -7.89 -18.52 4.18
CA ILE A 123 -7.71 -17.36 3.33
C ILE A 123 -6.82 -17.79 2.17
N LEU A 124 -7.38 -17.76 0.96
CA LEU A 124 -6.63 -18.09 -0.25
C LEU A 124 -5.73 -16.90 -0.69
N PRO A 125 -4.55 -17.22 -1.28
CA PRO A 125 -3.71 -16.19 -1.88
C PRO A 125 -4.46 -15.40 -2.96
N GLN A 126 -4.36 -14.08 -2.92
CA GLN A 126 -4.98 -13.20 -3.91
C GLN A 126 -4.30 -11.83 -3.93
N VAL A 127 -4.50 -11.08 -5.01
CA VAL A 127 -4.07 -9.68 -5.11
C VAL A 127 -5.28 -8.79 -5.30
N ILE A 128 -5.35 -7.74 -4.51
CA ILE A 128 -6.43 -6.76 -4.52
C ILE A 128 -5.88 -5.46 -5.12
N PHE A 129 -6.53 -4.97 -6.18
CA PHE A 129 -6.27 -3.67 -6.78
C PHE A 129 -7.41 -2.74 -6.39
N ILE A 130 -7.13 -1.72 -5.59
CA ILE A 130 -8.16 -0.83 -5.04
C ILE A 130 -7.65 0.62 -5.00
N ASN A 131 -8.52 1.58 -5.29
CA ASN A 131 -8.19 2.99 -5.07
C ASN A 131 -8.46 3.38 -3.60
N GLY A 132 -7.81 4.43 -3.13
CA GLY A 132 -7.93 4.85 -1.74
C GLY A 132 -9.33 5.26 -1.35
N SER A 133 -10.09 5.88 -2.24
CA SER A 133 -11.50 6.26 -1.97
C SER A 133 -12.37 5.04 -1.70
N ASP A 134 -12.19 3.96 -2.48
CA ASP A 134 -12.96 2.73 -2.29
C ASP A 134 -12.47 1.94 -1.07
N LEU A 135 -11.16 2.01 -0.78
CA LEU A 135 -10.57 1.39 0.41
C LEU A 135 -11.08 2.02 1.72
N ILE A 136 -11.17 3.35 1.74
CA ILE A 136 -11.67 4.11 2.90
C ILE A 136 -13.19 3.96 3.03
N GLY A 137 -13.91 3.90 1.91
CA GLY A 137 -15.36 3.71 1.89
C GLY A 137 -16.13 4.82 2.63
N PRO A 138 -17.13 4.47 3.46
CA PRO A 138 -18.00 5.43 4.16
C PRO A 138 -17.28 6.19 5.29
N ASP A 139 -16.14 5.70 5.78
CA ASP A 139 -15.44 6.27 6.94
C ASP A 139 -14.55 7.47 6.58
N LYS A 140 -14.70 7.98 5.36
CA LYS A 140 -13.91 9.06 4.80
C LYS A 140 -13.88 10.32 5.66
N THR A 141 -15.02 10.74 6.20
CA THR A 141 -15.11 11.94 7.06
C THR A 141 -14.38 11.72 8.36
N LEU A 142 -14.64 10.61 9.03
CA LEU A 142 -13.99 10.24 10.30
C LEU A 142 -12.48 10.12 10.14
N LEU A 143 -12.02 9.53 9.05
CA LEU A 143 -10.58 9.37 8.78
C LEU A 143 -9.90 10.72 8.55
N ARG A 144 -10.58 11.66 7.90
CA ARG A 144 -10.09 13.03 7.70
C ARG A 144 -9.98 13.77 9.02
N GLU A 145 -11.04 13.76 9.84
CA GLU A 145 -11.02 14.37 11.17
C GLU A 145 -9.88 13.81 12.03
N TYR A 146 -9.73 12.49 12.07
CA TYR A 146 -8.63 11.85 12.78
C TYR A 146 -7.25 12.30 12.25
N GLN A 147 -7.07 12.43 10.94
CA GLN A 147 -5.82 12.90 10.36
C GLN A 147 -5.53 14.37 10.70
N GLU A 148 -6.55 15.21 10.73
CA GLU A 148 -6.45 16.61 11.13
C GLU A 148 -6.04 16.72 12.61
N ASP A 149 -6.62 15.92 13.50
CA ASP A 149 -6.27 15.85 14.91
C ASP A 149 -4.81 15.41 15.11
N ILE A 150 -4.37 14.37 14.42
CA ILE A 150 -2.97 13.93 14.45
C ILE A 150 -2.02 15.02 13.99
N ASN A 151 -2.34 15.71 12.89
CA ASN A 151 -1.53 16.78 12.36
C ASN A 151 -1.47 17.97 13.35
N TYR A 152 -2.61 18.32 13.93
CA TYR A 152 -2.66 19.33 15.00
C TYR A 152 -1.78 18.96 16.19
N LEU A 153 -1.84 17.73 16.66
CA LEU A 153 -1.00 17.26 17.76
C LEU A 153 0.49 17.26 17.40
N LYS A 154 0.85 16.80 16.20
CA LYS A 154 2.23 16.86 15.71
C LYS A 154 2.75 18.29 15.64
N ASP A 155 1.94 19.23 15.12
CA ASP A 155 2.30 20.62 15.05
C ASP A 155 2.43 21.28 16.41
N LYS A 156 1.51 20.99 17.33
CA LYS A 156 1.49 21.54 18.67
C LYS A 156 2.67 21.07 19.52
N TRP A 157 2.98 19.77 19.46
CA TRP A 157 3.98 19.15 20.33
C TRP A 157 5.34 18.94 19.66
N GLY A 158 5.36 18.70 18.34
CA GLY A 158 6.60 18.53 17.58
C GLY A 158 7.48 19.79 17.59
N ARG A 159 6.88 20.97 17.58
CA ARG A 159 7.62 22.25 17.65
C ARG A 159 8.23 22.52 19.02
N LYS A 160 7.72 21.91 20.07
CA LYS A 160 8.15 22.19 21.45
C LYS A 160 9.35 21.36 21.89
N LYS A 161 9.91 20.49 21.06
CA LYS A 161 10.96 19.53 21.45
C LYS A 161 10.63 18.76 22.75
N CYS A 162 9.33 18.66 23.11
CA CYS A 162 8.89 18.04 24.35
C CYS A 162 9.03 16.52 24.36
N PHE A 163 9.21 15.93 23.19
CA PHE A 163 9.62 14.54 23.09
C PHE A 163 11.13 14.54 22.88
N GLY A 164 11.87 14.63 23.99
CA GLY A 164 13.28 14.32 24.01
C GLY A 164 13.50 12.97 23.36
N LYS A 165 14.68 12.75 22.82
CA LYS A 165 15.08 11.43 22.31
C LYS A 165 14.72 10.40 23.40
N ALA A 166 14.25 9.24 23.01
CA ALA A 166 13.78 8.18 23.92
C ALA A 166 14.72 7.87 25.11
N ASN A 167 15.98 8.30 25.04
CA ASN A 167 16.99 8.19 26.09
C ASN A 167 16.85 9.20 27.25
N GLU A 168 15.96 10.20 27.15
CA GLU A 168 15.77 11.19 28.23
C GLU A 168 14.67 10.80 29.22
N PHE A 169 13.88 9.74 28.91
CA PHE A 169 12.82 9.25 29.81
C PHE A 169 13.26 8.18 30.80
N THR A 170 14.53 7.78 30.79
CA THR A 170 15.04 6.74 31.74
C THR A 170 15.52 7.27 33.08
N ASN A 171 15.39 8.56 33.38
CA ASN A 171 15.87 9.16 34.59
C ASN A 171 14.78 9.69 35.53
N PHE A 172 13.64 9.03 35.61
CA PHE A 172 12.70 9.19 36.70
C PHE A 172 12.72 7.92 37.55
N SER A 173 13.68 7.86 38.47
CA SER A 173 13.65 6.98 39.64
C SER A 173 13.31 7.80 40.88
#